data_b322c3c6c9cd24d7ae1df4e46da9bf4c
#
_entry.id   b322c3c6c9cd24d7ae1df4e46da9bf4c
#
_cell.length_a   1.000
_cell.length_b   1.000
_cell.length_c   1.000
_cell.angle_alpha   90.00
_cell.angle_beta   90.00
_cell.angle_gamma   90.00
#
_symmetry.space_group_name_H-M   'P 1'
#
loop_
_entity.id
_entity.type
_entity.pdbx_description
1 polymer ?
#
loop_
_entity_poly.entity_id
_entity_poly.type
_entity_poly.pdbx_seq_one_letter_code
_entity_poly.pdbx_strand_id
1 'polypeptide(L)'
;HKQGTYFLSNKSVDDHYDRQLFQARRRFIQESAYYAPLQDLLNQLVSDHQASLGQSDLPYRILDAGSGEGSHLAWLLAQDSNHRIGLGIDLARAGIALATDFNGQQLNLVGDLAQLPIGDQTIDGLLSILSPSNYQEFDRVLAPGGRVFKVIPNARYLAEIRRALGQETVKQTYDNQATRQVFESHYRHHQAYPVQAKRLLTDQAKADLVAMTPLTWHLDASQASRLVESLPDEFLLDLTVLVGWKE
;
A
#
# COMPACT_ATOMS: atom_id res chain seq x y z
N HIS A 1 24.65 0.91 5.76
CA HIS A 1 23.90 2.17 5.84
C HIS A 1 24.47 3.15 4.83
N LYS A 2 23.67 3.55 3.85
CA LYS A 2 24.01 4.64 2.90
C LYS A 2 22.79 5.58 2.85
N GLN A 3 23.01 6.89 2.96
CA GLN A 3 21.99 7.94 2.81
C GLN A 3 20.71 7.73 3.66
N GLY A 4 20.86 7.29 4.90
CA GLY A 4 19.70 7.08 5.79
C GLY A 4 18.93 5.77 5.57
N THR A 5 19.32 4.93 4.62
CA THR A 5 18.66 3.66 4.30
C THR A 5 19.41 2.48 4.91
N TYR A 6 18.66 1.53 5.49
CA TYR A 6 19.18 0.24 5.97
C TYR A 6 18.88 -0.85 4.95
N PHE A 7 19.91 -1.61 4.54
CA PHE A 7 19.81 -2.70 3.58
C PHE A 7 19.91 -4.02 4.33
N LEU A 8 18.81 -4.75 4.44
CA LEU A 8 18.71 -6.02 5.16
C LEU A 8 18.36 -7.19 4.23
N SER A 9 18.27 -6.94 2.93
CA SER A 9 18.10 -7.95 1.88
C SER A 9 18.98 -7.66 0.69
N ASN A 10 19.52 -8.72 0.07
CA ASN A 10 20.27 -8.66 -1.19
C ASN A 10 19.44 -9.10 -2.40
N LYS A 11 18.15 -9.46 -2.20
CA LYS A 11 17.25 -9.78 -3.30
C LYS A 11 17.06 -8.58 -4.21
N SER A 12 16.93 -8.83 -5.51
CA SER A 12 16.55 -7.83 -6.50
C SER A 12 15.04 -7.85 -6.74
N VAL A 13 14.51 -6.73 -7.16
CA VAL A 13 13.15 -6.60 -7.71
C VAL A 13 13.25 -6.44 -9.22
N ASP A 14 12.10 -6.48 -9.90
CA ASP A 14 11.98 -6.17 -11.32
C ASP A 14 12.52 -4.75 -11.62
N ASP A 15 13.20 -4.57 -12.76
CA ASP A 15 13.83 -3.31 -13.16
C ASP A 15 12.81 -2.16 -13.34
N HIS A 16 11.53 -2.47 -13.52
CA HIS A 16 10.45 -1.47 -13.57
C HIS A 16 10.24 -0.73 -12.25
N TYR A 17 10.65 -1.32 -11.11
CA TYR A 17 10.58 -0.63 -9.81
C TYR A 17 11.72 0.37 -9.64
N ASP A 18 11.79 1.32 -10.54
CA ASP A 18 12.82 2.35 -10.61
C ASP A 18 12.44 3.63 -9.81
N ARG A 19 13.32 4.61 -9.84
CA ARG A 19 13.10 5.89 -9.16
C ARG A 19 11.96 6.69 -9.80
N GLN A 20 11.79 6.60 -11.13
CA GLN A 20 10.77 7.38 -11.84
C GLN A 20 9.36 6.88 -11.49
N LEU A 21 9.17 5.54 -11.44
CA LEU A 21 7.93 4.92 -10.98
C LEU A 21 7.57 5.41 -9.57
N PHE A 22 8.51 5.36 -8.63
CA PHE A 22 8.22 5.75 -7.24
C PHE A 22 8.03 7.26 -7.07
N GLN A 23 8.66 8.10 -7.90
CA GLN A 23 8.37 9.54 -7.93
C GLN A 23 6.95 9.82 -8.44
N ALA A 24 6.51 9.15 -9.50
CA ALA A 24 5.15 9.26 -10.01
C ALA A 24 4.13 8.77 -8.96
N ARG A 25 4.40 7.62 -8.32
CA ARG A 25 3.55 7.08 -7.25
C ARG A 25 3.41 8.05 -6.08
N ARG A 26 4.50 8.67 -5.64
CA ARG A 26 4.49 9.67 -4.57
C ARG A 26 3.61 10.87 -4.93
N ARG A 27 3.83 11.48 -6.10
CA ARG A 27 2.99 12.61 -6.53
C ARG A 27 1.53 12.21 -6.60
N PHE A 28 1.24 11.06 -7.20
CA PHE A 28 -0.12 10.57 -7.30
C PHE A 28 -0.79 10.40 -5.93
N ILE A 29 -0.12 9.77 -4.96
CA ILE A 29 -0.68 9.55 -3.62
C ILE A 29 -0.86 10.88 -2.88
N GLN A 30 0.11 11.80 -2.97
CA GLN A 30 0.10 13.04 -2.18
C GLN A 30 -0.76 14.15 -2.80
N GLU A 31 -0.85 14.22 -4.13
CA GLU A 31 -1.41 15.40 -4.81
C GLU A 31 -2.77 15.14 -5.48
N SER A 32 -3.10 13.88 -5.87
CA SER A 32 -4.34 13.60 -6.61
C SER A 32 -5.58 13.45 -5.73
N ALA A 33 -5.42 13.28 -4.41
CA ALA A 33 -6.48 12.90 -3.48
C ALA A 33 -7.26 11.60 -3.89
N TYR A 34 -6.74 10.84 -4.85
CA TYR A 34 -7.40 9.61 -5.31
C TYR A 34 -7.59 8.60 -4.19
N TYR A 35 -6.57 8.42 -3.34
CA TYR A 35 -6.60 7.50 -2.22
C TYR A 35 -7.15 8.10 -0.92
N ALA A 36 -7.63 9.36 -0.91
CA ALA A 36 -8.13 9.99 0.32
C ALA A 36 -9.21 9.15 1.05
N PRO A 37 -10.23 8.55 0.38
CA PRO A 37 -11.21 7.72 1.07
C PRO A 37 -10.62 6.44 1.69
N LEU A 38 -9.59 5.87 1.07
CA LEU A 38 -8.86 4.74 1.65
C LEU A 38 -8.06 5.17 2.87
N GLN A 39 -7.37 6.30 2.77
CA GLN A 39 -6.55 6.86 3.86
C GLN A 39 -7.43 7.18 5.08
N ASP A 40 -8.57 7.85 4.88
CA ASP A 40 -9.52 8.18 5.94
C ASP A 40 -10.04 6.91 6.64
N LEU A 41 -10.43 5.89 5.87
CA LEU A 41 -10.89 4.62 6.44
C LEU A 41 -9.76 3.90 7.19
N LEU A 42 -8.55 3.84 6.65
CA LEU A 42 -7.40 3.23 7.34
C LEU A 42 -7.10 3.96 8.65
N ASN A 43 -7.12 5.29 8.65
CA ASN A 43 -6.92 6.06 9.87
C ASN A 43 -7.99 5.76 10.91
N GLN A 44 -9.27 5.71 10.51
CA GLN A 44 -10.36 5.35 11.42
C GLN A 44 -10.14 3.96 12.02
N LEU A 45 -9.92 2.93 11.18
CA LEU A 45 -9.75 1.54 11.62
C LEU A 45 -8.52 1.37 12.54
N VAL A 46 -7.42 2.06 12.25
CA VAL A 46 -6.22 2.06 13.10
C VAL A 46 -6.49 2.79 14.41
N SER A 47 -7.18 3.93 14.40
CA SER A 47 -7.54 4.67 15.61
C SER A 47 -8.47 3.86 16.52
N ASP A 48 -9.49 3.20 15.95
CA ASP A 48 -10.43 2.35 16.70
C ASP A 48 -9.68 1.16 17.33
N HIS A 49 -8.74 0.56 16.59
CA HIS A 49 -7.93 -0.51 17.13
C HIS A 49 -6.99 -0.01 18.24
N GLN A 50 -6.29 1.09 18.02
CA GLN A 50 -5.42 1.71 19.02
C GLN A 50 -6.19 2.00 20.32
N ALA A 51 -7.38 2.57 20.22
CA ALA A 51 -8.24 2.83 21.36
C ALA A 51 -8.68 1.53 22.08
N SER A 52 -8.91 0.45 21.35
CA SER A 52 -9.32 -0.85 21.90
C SER A 52 -8.24 -1.54 22.74
N LEU A 53 -6.96 -1.20 22.52
CA LEU A 53 -5.83 -1.72 23.30
C LEU A 53 -5.67 -1.03 24.68
N GLY A 54 -6.46 0.01 24.95
CA GLY A 54 -6.39 0.80 26.17
C GLY A 54 -5.29 1.87 26.15
N GLN A 55 -5.19 2.62 27.24
CA GLN A 55 -4.16 3.64 27.39
C GLN A 55 -2.79 2.99 27.65
N SER A 56 -1.79 3.42 26.89
CA SER A 56 -0.40 3.01 27.03
C SER A 56 0.51 4.23 26.89
N ASP A 57 1.58 4.28 27.69
CA ASP A 57 2.65 5.29 27.53
C ASP A 57 3.54 4.97 26.30
N LEU A 58 3.40 3.79 25.73
CA LEU A 58 4.15 3.39 24.53
C LEU A 58 3.36 3.76 23.26
N PRO A 59 4.05 4.23 22.22
CA PRO A 59 3.40 4.55 20.96
C PRO A 59 2.87 3.28 20.27
N TYR A 60 1.77 3.43 19.53
CA TYR A 60 1.23 2.38 18.67
C TYR A 60 2.17 2.13 17.49
N ARG A 61 2.65 0.91 17.33
CA ARG A 61 3.71 0.51 16.39
C ARG A 61 3.09 -0.03 15.11
N ILE A 62 3.35 0.64 14.00
CA ILE A 62 2.81 0.33 12.69
C ILE A 62 3.91 -0.19 11.77
N LEU A 63 3.69 -1.36 11.15
CA LEU A 63 4.48 -1.86 10.05
C LEU A 63 3.72 -1.68 8.73
N ASP A 64 4.33 -1.06 7.72
CA ASP A 64 3.85 -1.06 6.34
C ASP A 64 4.68 -2.06 5.52
N ALA A 65 4.08 -3.22 5.23
CA ALA A 65 4.70 -4.34 4.51
C ALA A 65 4.49 -4.20 3.00
N GLY A 66 5.54 -3.83 2.28
CA GLY A 66 5.51 -3.42 0.88
C GLY A 66 5.22 -1.92 0.75
N SER A 67 5.92 -1.10 1.55
CA SER A 67 5.66 0.33 1.71
C SER A 67 5.99 1.18 0.47
N GLY A 68 6.81 0.66 -0.46
CA GLY A 68 7.29 1.43 -1.60
C GLY A 68 8.07 2.68 -1.17
N GLU A 69 7.58 3.86 -1.54
CA GLU A 69 8.17 5.16 -1.20
C GLU A 69 7.61 5.79 0.10
N GLY A 70 6.76 5.05 0.84
CA GLY A 70 6.36 5.37 2.19
C GLY A 70 5.25 6.42 2.37
N SER A 71 4.62 6.94 1.30
CA SER A 71 3.62 8.02 1.40
C SER A 71 2.38 7.64 2.23
N HIS A 72 1.86 6.41 2.09
CA HIS A 72 0.70 5.98 2.86
C HIS A 72 0.99 5.92 4.36
N LEU A 73 2.15 5.35 4.74
CA LEU A 73 2.57 5.28 6.12
C LEU A 73 2.80 6.69 6.69
N ALA A 74 3.54 7.55 5.97
CA ALA A 74 3.81 8.93 6.40
C ALA A 74 2.51 9.70 6.64
N TRP A 75 1.53 9.58 5.74
CA TRP A 75 0.23 10.21 5.89
C TRP A 75 -0.50 9.70 7.16
N LEU A 76 -0.52 8.39 7.38
CA LEU A 76 -1.19 7.80 8.54
C LEU A 76 -0.55 8.20 9.87
N LEU A 77 0.78 8.29 9.92
CA LEU A 77 1.50 8.71 11.11
C LEU A 77 1.25 10.18 11.43
N ALA A 78 1.12 11.03 10.42
CA ALA A 78 0.83 12.45 10.60
C ALA A 78 -0.54 12.73 11.26
N GLN A 79 -1.49 11.77 11.22
CA GLN A 79 -2.79 11.92 11.86
C GLN A 79 -2.71 11.84 13.40
N ASP A 80 -1.69 11.18 13.96
CA ASP A 80 -1.46 11.04 15.39
C ASP A 80 0.04 10.88 15.70
N SER A 81 0.82 11.90 15.36
CA SER A 81 2.29 11.86 15.39
C SER A 81 2.90 11.68 16.78
N ASN A 82 2.15 11.96 17.85
CA ASN A 82 2.62 11.81 19.22
C ASN A 82 2.46 10.38 19.76
N HIS A 83 1.53 9.60 19.20
CA HIS A 83 1.16 8.28 19.73
C HIS A 83 1.39 7.15 18.73
N ARG A 84 1.90 7.43 17.53
CA ARG A 84 2.20 6.43 16.49
C ARG A 84 3.65 6.51 16.05
N ILE A 85 4.25 5.34 15.87
CA ILE A 85 5.55 5.20 15.20
C ILE A 85 5.41 4.18 14.07
N GLY A 86 6.18 4.38 12.99
CA GLY A 86 6.07 3.60 11.77
C GLY A 86 7.38 3.00 11.28
N LEU A 87 7.25 1.83 10.69
CA LEU A 87 8.31 1.11 10.00
C LEU A 87 7.82 0.72 8.61
N GLY A 88 8.48 1.22 7.55
CA GLY A 88 8.23 0.83 6.17
C GLY A 88 9.26 -0.20 5.71
N ILE A 89 8.81 -1.30 5.09
CA ILE A 89 9.69 -2.33 4.52
C ILE A 89 9.29 -2.59 3.06
N ASP A 90 10.27 -2.54 2.17
CA ASP A 90 10.12 -2.91 0.77
C ASP A 90 11.43 -3.49 0.22
N LEU A 91 11.35 -4.34 -0.79
CA LEU A 91 12.52 -4.82 -1.53
C LEU A 91 13.06 -3.78 -2.51
N ALA A 92 12.20 -2.86 -2.99
CA ALA A 92 12.54 -1.85 -3.98
C ALA A 92 13.41 -0.75 -3.36
N ARG A 93 14.72 -0.83 -3.60
CA ARG A 93 15.71 0.14 -3.10
C ARG A 93 15.39 1.58 -3.52
N ALA A 94 14.86 1.76 -4.74
CA ALA A 94 14.50 3.08 -5.24
C ALA A 94 13.34 3.71 -4.45
N GLY A 95 12.33 2.91 -4.07
CA GLY A 95 11.22 3.33 -3.22
C GLY A 95 11.72 3.73 -1.83
N ILE A 96 12.45 2.83 -1.17
CA ILE A 96 12.99 3.10 0.18
C ILE A 96 13.95 4.29 0.19
N ALA A 97 14.74 4.49 -0.87
CA ALA A 97 15.60 5.68 -0.96
C ALA A 97 14.79 6.99 -1.00
N LEU A 98 13.63 7.01 -1.64
CA LEU A 98 12.70 8.14 -1.59
C LEU A 98 12.02 8.25 -0.20
N ALA A 99 11.64 7.13 0.40
CA ALA A 99 10.98 7.13 1.73
C ALA A 99 11.83 7.80 2.82
N THR A 100 13.15 7.94 2.62
CA THR A 100 14.03 8.66 3.57
C THR A 100 13.69 10.14 3.73
N ASP A 101 12.94 10.74 2.81
CA ASP A 101 12.46 12.12 2.95
C ASP A 101 11.48 12.27 4.13
N PHE A 102 10.88 11.17 4.62
CA PHE A 102 10.02 11.11 5.80
C PHE A 102 10.79 10.78 7.10
N ASN A 103 12.12 10.92 7.10
CA ASN A 103 12.93 10.65 8.29
C ASN A 103 12.50 11.54 9.48
N GLY A 104 12.47 10.91 10.66
CA GLY A 104 11.97 11.52 11.90
C GLY A 104 10.52 11.16 12.23
N GLN A 105 9.74 10.69 11.24
CA GLN A 105 8.38 10.17 11.45
C GLN A 105 8.32 8.64 11.32
N GLN A 106 9.11 8.06 10.42
CA GLN A 106 9.16 6.63 10.17
C GLN A 106 10.58 6.14 9.90
N LEU A 107 10.83 4.87 10.19
CA LEU A 107 12.03 4.16 9.78
C LEU A 107 11.74 3.38 8.49
N ASN A 108 12.64 3.44 7.49
CA ASN A 108 12.45 2.75 6.22
C ASN A 108 13.61 1.78 5.94
N LEU A 109 13.27 0.53 5.63
CA LEU A 109 14.22 -0.57 5.45
C LEU A 109 14.06 -1.25 4.10
N VAL A 110 15.17 -1.55 3.43
CA VAL A 110 15.17 -2.53 2.33
C VAL A 110 15.17 -3.92 2.95
N GLY A 111 14.05 -4.64 2.82
CA GLY A 111 13.84 -5.94 3.45
C GLY A 111 12.89 -6.84 2.66
N ASP A 112 13.01 -8.14 2.91
CA ASP A 112 12.17 -9.17 2.28
C ASP A 112 10.98 -9.51 3.18
N LEU A 113 9.76 -9.44 2.64
CA LEU A 113 8.54 -9.82 3.35
C LEU A 113 8.47 -11.34 3.64
N ALA A 114 9.31 -12.14 2.97
CA ALA A 114 9.43 -13.55 3.28
C ALA A 114 10.22 -13.83 4.57
N GLN A 115 11.00 -12.86 5.05
CA GLN A 115 11.77 -12.92 6.29
C GLN A 115 11.92 -11.50 6.83
N LEU A 116 10.92 -11.04 7.58
CA LEU A 116 10.91 -9.68 8.13
C LEU A 116 12.01 -9.52 9.19
N PRO A 117 12.86 -8.50 9.09
CA PRO A 117 13.92 -8.22 10.06
C PRO A 117 13.38 -7.52 11.31
N ILE A 118 12.32 -8.06 11.88
CA ILE A 118 11.57 -7.52 13.02
C ILE A 118 11.45 -8.61 14.06
N GLY A 119 11.55 -8.23 15.34
CA GLY A 119 11.35 -9.14 16.47
C GLY A 119 9.92 -9.69 16.53
N ASP A 120 9.75 -10.84 17.16
CA ASP A 120 8.45 -11.44 17.36
C ASP A 120 7.58 -10.56 18.25
N GLN A 121 6.29 -10.49 17.95
CA GLN A 121 5.28 -9.84 18.77
C GLN A 121 5.60 -8.37 19.13
N THR A 122 6.11 -7.60 18.15
CA THR A 122 6.51 -6.20 18.36
C THR A 122 5.64 -5.18 17.64
N ILE A 123 4.72 -5.60 16.78
CA ILE A 123 3.91 -4.72 15.91
C ILE A 123 2.44 -4.77 16.36
N ASP A 124 1.83 -3.61 16.55
CA ASP A 124 0.43 -3.49 16.95
C ASP A 124 -0.52 -3.46 15.75
N GLY A 125 -0.11 -2.78 14.67
CA GLY A 125 -0.85 -2.72 13.40
C GLY A 125 0.03 -2.99 12.20
N LEU A 126 -0.37 -3.89 11.31
CA LEU A 126 0.35 -4.22 10.09
C LEU A 126 -0.48 -3.82 8.87
N LEU A 127 0.06 -2.91 8.07
CA LEU A 127 -0.51 -2.52 6.78
C LEU A 127 0.07 -3.40 5.67
N SER A 128 -0.77 -3.79 4.69
CA SER A 128 -0.38 -4.43 3.44
C SER A 128 -1.23 -3.83 2.31
N ILE A 129 -0.77 -2.70 1.74
CA ILE A 129 -1.55 -1.90 0.79
C ILE A 129 -1.16 -2.26 -0.63
N LEU A 130 -2.04 -3.01 -1.33
CA LEU A 130 -1.82 -3.46 -2.73
C LEU A 130 -0.47 -4.17 -2.91
N SER A 131 0.01 -4.87 -1.88
CA SER A 131 1.30 -5.55 -1.82
C SER A 131 1.14 -7.04 -1.55
N PRO A 132 2.15 -7.88 -1.86
CA PRO A 132 2.15 -9.29 -1.48
C PRO A 132 2.07 -9.48 0.04
N SER A 133 1.61 -10.65 0.48
CA SER A 133 1.49 -10.97 1.91
C SER A 133 2.20 -12.28 2.24
N ASN A 134 2.89 -12.31 3.37
CA ASN A 134 3.37 -13.52 4.02
C ASN A 134 2.74 -13.60 5.42
N TYR A 135 1.62 -14.31 5.52
CA TYR A 135 0.85 -14.35 6.77
C TYR A 135 1.59 -15.02 7.92
N GLN A 136 2.54 -15.94 7.65
CA GLN A 136 3.37 -16.54 8.71
C GLN A 136 4.26 -15.49 9.37
N GLU A 137 4.92 -14.64 8.55
CA GLU A 137 5.74 -13.55 9.05
C GLU A 137 4.89 -12.44 9.69
N PHE A 138 3.72 -12.15 9.11
CA PHE A 138 2.78 -11.18 9.69
C PHE A 138 2.35 -11.60 11.09
N ASP A 139 1.99 -12.87 11.26
CA ASP A 139 1.61 -13.44 12.55
C ASP A 139 2.75 -13.46 13.56
N ARG A 140 3.98 -13.71 13.11
CA ARG A 140 5.16 -13.75 13.97
C ARG A 140 5.44 -12.37 14.57
N VAL A 141 5.36 -11.32 13.76
CA VAL A 141 5.72 -9.97 14.21
C VAL A 141 4.59 -9.24 14.94
N LEU A 142 3.32 -9.65 14.76
CA LEU A 142 2.18 -9.04 15.44
C LEU A 142 2.19 -9.34 16.94
N ALA A 143 2.06 -8.30 17.74
CA ALA A 143 1.86 -8.39 19.19
C ALA A 143 0.52 -9.08 19.51
N PRO A 144 0.34 -9.63 20.73
CA PRO A 144 -0.97 -10.09 21.17
C PRO A 144 -2.03 -8.98 21.01
N GLY A 145 -3.14 -9.31 20.38
CA GLY A 145 -4.19 -8.35 20.03
C GLY A 145 -3.91 -7.50 18.78
N GLY A 146 -2.73 -7.61 18.17
CA GLY A 146 -2.37 -6.87 16.95
C GLY A 146 -3.26 -7.22 15.75
N ARG A 147 -3.36 -6.29 14.79
CA ARG A 147 -4.22 -6.46 13.60
C ARG A 147 -3.47 -6.26 12.29
N VAL A 148 -3.91 -7.02 11.27
CA VAL A 148 -3.52 -6.83 9.88
C VAL A 148 -4.60 -6.02 9.16
N PHE A 149 -4.20 -4.98 8.45
CA PHE A 149 -5.03 -4.15 7.58
C PHE A 149 -4.55 -4.36 6.13
N LYS A 150 -5.20 -5.28 5.42
CA LYS A 150 -4.83 -5.62 4.05
C LYS A 150 -5.77 -4.94 3.06
N VAL A 151 -5.21 -4.17 2.13
CA VAL A 151 -5.95 -3.53 1.04
C VAL A 151 -5.81 -4.35 -0.22
N ILE A 152 -6.95 -4.75 -0.78
CA ILE A 152 -7.03 -5.49 -2.04
C ILE A 152 -7.85 -4.72 -3.07
N PRO A 153 -7.49 -4.80 -4.37
CA PRO A 153 -8.28 -4.20 -5.42
C PRO A 153 -9.55 -5.04 -5.69
N ASN A 154 -10.64 -4.37 -6.02
CA ASN A 154 -11.86 -5.02 -6.51
C ASN A 154 -11.89 -5.02 -8.06
N ALA A 155 -12.92 -5.64 -8.64
CA ALA A 155 -13.03 -5.86 -10.07
C ALA A 155 -12.93 -4.58 -10.93
N ARG A 156 -13.43 -3.44 -10.40
CA ARG A 156 -13.45 -2.17 -11.13
C ARG A 156 -12.26 -1.25 -10.84
N TYR A 157 -11.34 -1.64 -9.95
CA TYR A 157 -10.13 -0.86 -9.69
C TYR A 157 -9.30 -0.73 -10.96
N LEU A 158 -9.01 0.51 -11.41
CA LEU A 158 -8.33 0.85 -12.68
C LEU A 158 -9.03 0.30 -13.94
N ALA A 159 -10.35 0.15 -13.92
CA ALA A 159 -11.11 -0.30 -15.08
C ALA A 159 -10.98 0.67 -16.27
N GLU A 160 -10.81 1.96 -16.00
CA GLU A 160 -10.64 3.01 -17.03
C GLU A 160 -9.37 2.74 -17.86
N ILE A 161 -8.25 2.38 -17.21
CA ILE A 161 -7.00 2.04 -17.91
C ILE A 161 -7.18 0.73 -18.70
N ARG A 162 -7.75 -0.33 -18.09
CA ARG A 162 -7.97 -1.60 -18.80
C ARG A 162 -8.86 -1.43 -20.03
N ARG A 163 -9.90 -0.59 -19.91
CA ARG A 163 -10.80 -0.28 -21.04
C ARG A 163 -10.07 0.44 -22.16
N ALA A 164 -9.27 1.44 -21.83
CA ALA A 164 -8.49 2.20 -22.81
C ALA A 164 -7.41 1.33 -23.49
N LEU A 165 -6.90 0.30 -22.81
CA LEU A 165 -5.97 -0.68 -23.36
C LEU A 165 -6.67 -1.81 -24.17
N GLY A 166 -8.00 -1.78 -24.28
CA GLY A 166 -8.75 -2.86 -24.95
C GLY A 166 -8.73 -4.21 -24.23
N GLN A 167 -8.40 -4.21 -22.94
CA GLN A 167 -8.26 -5.43 -22.13
C GLN A 167 -9.55 -5.87 -21.44
N GLU A 168 -10.67 -5.18 -21.66
CA GLU A 168 -11.98 -5.58 -21.13
C GLU A 168 -12.61 -6.66 -22.03
N THR A 169 -12.17 -7.89 -21.87
CA THR A 169 -12.94 -9.05 -22.35
C THR A 169 -13.59 -9.73 -21.14
N VAL A 170 -14.78 -10.31 -21.32
CA VAL A 170 -15.54 -11.06 -20.29
C VAL A 170 -14.68 -12.14 -19.57
N LYS A 171 -13.57 -12.56 -20.18
CA LYS A 171 -12.61 -13.52 -19.63
C LYS A 171 -11.48 -12.92 -18.77
N GLN A 172 -11.35 -11.58 -18.71
CA GLN A 172 -10.27 -10.89 -18.01
C GLN A 172 -10.79 -9.97 -16.91
N THR A 173 -11.97 -10.24 -16.36
CA THR A 173 -12.42 -9.55 -15.16
C THR A 173 -11.44 -9.86 -14.04
N TYR A 174 -10.76 -8.83 -13.54
CA TYR A 174 -9.91 -9.00 -12.37
C TYR A 174 -10.76 -9.55 -11.21
N ASP A 175 -10.36 -10.67 -10.65
CA ASP A 175 -11.02 -11.30 -9.51
C ASP A 175 -10.05 -11.34 -8.32
N ASN A 176 -10.47 -10.83 -7.19
CA ASN A 176 -9.71 -10.88 -5.93
C ASN A 176 -10.16 -12.04 -5.01
N GLN A 177 -11.06 -12.89 -5.49
CA GLN A 177 -11.68 -13.94 -4.68
C GLN A 177 -10.63 -14.88 -4.06
N ALA A 178 -9.64 -15.30 -4.85
CA ALA A 178 -8.57 -16.15 -4.34
C ALA A 178 -7.76 -15.47 -3.22
N THR A 179 -7.37 -14.21 -3.40
CA THR A 179 -6.65 -13.43 -2.39
C THR A 179 -7.49 -13.27 -1.11
N ARG A 180 -8.78 -12.99 -1.28
CA ARG A 180 -9.72 -12.85 -0.19
C ARG A 180 -9.91 -14.16 0.57
N GLN A 181 -10.12 -15.28 -0.13
CA GLN A 181 -10.27 -16.61 0.47
C GLN A 181 -9.03 -17.02 1.29
N VAL A 182 -7.82 -16.76 0.76
CA VAL A 182 -6.58 -17.04 1.49
C VAL A 182 -6.51 -16.22 2.78
N PHE A 183 -6.86 -14.94 2.75
CA PHE A 183 -6.91 -14.08 3.94
C PHE A 183 -7.94 -14.58 4.95
N GLU A 184 -9.18 -14.82 4.53
CA GLU A 184 -10.30 -15.25 5.37
C GLU A 184 -10.08 -16.66 5.97
N SER A 185 -9.42 -17.55 5.23
CA SER A 185 -9.06 -18.87 5.77
C SER A 185 -7.94 -18.81 6.79
N HIS A 186 -7.03 -17.82 6.67
CA HIS A 186 -5.93 -17.62 7.60
C HIS A 186 -6.36 -16.90 8.89
N TYR A 187 -7.14 -15.81 8.76
CA TYR A 187 -7.69 -15.05 9.87
C TYR A 187 -9.15 -15.40 10.08
N ARG A 188 -9.43 -16.29 11.04
CA ARG A 188 -10.82 -16.70 11.38
C ARG A 188 -11.65 -15.51 11.87
N HIS A 189 -11.01 -14.59 12.60
CA HIS A 189 -11.59 -13.32 12.99
C HIS A 189 -11.19 -12.27 11.95
N HIS A 190 -12.15 -11.85 11.15
CA HIS A 190 -11.91 -10.83 10.12
C HIS A 190 -13.14 -9.98 9.86
N GLN A 191 -12.89 -8.81 9.30
CA GLN A 191 -13.91 -7.88 8.82
C GLN A 191 -13.48 -7.34 7.44
N ALA A 192 -14.46 -6.98 6.61
CA ALA A 192 -14.21 -6.44 5.28
C ALA A 192 -14.94 -5.10 5.10
N TYR A 193 -14.21 -4.08 4.69
CA TYR A 193 -14.71 -2.73 4.50
C TYR A 193 -14.51 -2.31 3.05
N PRO A 194 -15.58 -2.22 2.23
CA PRO A 194 -15.49 -1.74 0.86
C PRO A 194 -15.21 -0.23 0.84
N VAL A 195 -14.34 0.20 -0.08
CA VAL A 195 -14.02 1.60 -0.34
C VAL A 195 -14.31 1.88 -1.80
N GLN A 196 -15.35 2.67 -2.06
CA GLN A 196 -15.71 3.07 -3.41
C GLN A 196 -15.92 4.58 -3.46
N ALA A 197 -15.21 5.24 -4.37
CA ALA A 197 -15.35 6.67 -4.58
C ALA A 197 -14.97 7.04 -6.02
N LYS A 198 -15.69 7.96 -6.61
CA LYS A 198 -15.31 8.59 -7.88
C LYS A 198 -14.41 9.80 -7.59
N ARG A 199 -13.37 9.94 -8.38
CA ARG A 199 -12.37 11.02 -8.26
C ARG A 199 -12.08 11.61 -9.63
N LEU A 200 -11.98 12.92 -9.68
CA LEU A 200 -11.49 13.63 -10.86
C LEU A 200 -9.97 13.69 -10.79
N LEU A 201 -9.31 13.26 -11.85
CA LEU A 201 -7.85 13.30 -11.98
C LEU A 201 -7.45 14.37 -12.99
N THR A 202 -6.45 15.14 -12.64
CA THR A 202 -5.77 16.05 -13.57
C THR A 202 -4.95 15.24 -14.58
N ASP A 203 -4.55 15.87 -15.71
CA ASP A 203 -3.68 15.20 -16.69
C ASP A 203 -2.37 14.72 -16.07
N GLN A 204 -1.79 15.48 -15.13
CA GLN A 204 -0.61 15.05 -14.40
C GLN A 204 -0.89 13.82 -13.55
N ALA A 205 -2.00 13.77 -12.84
CA ALA A 205 -2.37 12.60 -12.03
C ALA A 205 -2.64 11.36 -12.92
N LYS A 206 -3.26 11.53 -14.09
CA LYS A 206 -3.42 10.45 -15.08
C LYS A 206 -2.06 9.94 -15.58
N ALA A 207 -1.13 10.86 -15.88
CA ALA A 207 0.22 10.50 -16.31
C ALA A 207 0.98 9.75 -15.20
N ASP A 208 0.90 10.21 -13.96
CA ASP A 208 1.51 9.55 -12.81
C ASP A 208 0.90 8.15 -12.56
N LEU A 209 -0.42 8.01 -12.69
CA LEU A 209 -1.11 6.73 -12.56
C LEU A 209 -0.67 5.74 -13.64
N VAL A 210 -0.55 6.19 -14.89
CA VAL A 210 -0.04 5.39 -16.01
C VAL A 210 1.42 5.00 -15.77
N ALA A 211 2.26 5.90 -15.29
CA ALA A 211 3.69 5.62 -15.03
C ALA A 211 3.92 4.61 -13.91
N MET A 212 3.02 4.55 -12.89
CA MET A 212 3.23 3.72 -11.71
C MET A 212 2.53 2.35 -11.74
N THR A 213 1.57 2.12 -12.66
CA THR A 213 0.80 0.86 -12.67
C THR A 213 1.46 -0.22 -13.53
N PRO A 214 1.49 -1.49 -13.06
CA PRO A 214 1.99 -2.60 -13.88
C PRO A 214 1.22 -2.84 -15.17
N LEU A 215 0.00 -2.34 -15.29
CA LEU A 215 -0.84 -2.51 -16.48
C LEU A 215 -0.22 -1.90 -17.75
N THR A 216 0.69 -0.95 -17.60
CA THR A 216 1.24 -0.11 -18.68
C THR A 216 2.75 -0.26 -18.89
N TRP A 217 3.43 -1.12 -18.13
CA TRP A 217 4.89 -1.29 -18.23
C TRP A 217 5.39 -1.75 -19.60
N HIS A 218 4.51 -2.36 -20.41
CA HIS A 218 4.82 -2.78 -21.76
C HIS A 218 4.73 -1.66 -22.82
N LEU A 219 4.27 -0.47 -22.43
CA LEU A 219 4.08 0.66 -23.34
C LEU A 219 5.38 1.46 -23.48
N ASP A 220 5.66 1.92 -24.70
CA ASP A 220 6.66 2.97 -24.92
C ASP A 220 6.12 4.36 -24.53
N ALA A 221 7.00 5.37 -24.49
CA ALA A 221 6.64 6.73 -24.07
C ALA A 221 5.54 7.36 -24.95
N SER A 222 5.54 7.10 -26.26
CA SER A 222 4.53 7.62 -27.20
C SER A 222 3.17 6.94 -26.98
N GLN A 223 3.17 5.64 -26.72
CA GLN A 223 1.96 4.87 -26.39
C GLN A 223 1.36 5.32 -25.05
N ALA A 224 2.23 5.51 -24.03
CA ALA A 224 1.82 6.01 -22.72
C ALA A 224 1.18 7.41 -22.82
N SER A 225 1.76 8.34 -23.59
CA SER A 225 1.19 9.67 -23.80
C SER A 225 -0.18 9.60 -24.45
N ARG A 226 -0.34 8.83 -25.53
CA ARG A 226 -1.64 8.63 -26.19
C ARG A 226 -2.68 8.00 -25.27
N LEU A 227 -2.25 7.05 -24.42
CA LEU A 227 -3.14 6.47 -23.41
C LEU A 227 -3.65 7.54 -22.46
N VAL A 228 -2.78 8.38 -21.89
CA VAL A 228 -3.14 9.47 -20.97
C VAL A 228 -4.18 10.40 -21.61
N GLU A 229 -3.98 10.81 -22.88
CA GLU A 229 -4.91 11.67 -23.61
C GLU A 229 -6.29 11.02 -23.84
N SER A 230 -6.35 9.69 -23.91
CA SER A 230 -7.60 8.94 -24.13
C SER A 230 -8.36 8.61 -22.83
N LEU A 231 -7.73 8.80 -21.66
CA LEU A 231 -8.35 8.47 -20.37
C LEU A 231 -9.41 9.50 -19.98
N PRO A 232 -10.53 9.08 -19.37
CA PRO A 232 -11.51 10.01 -18.82
C PRO A 232 -10.93 10.79 -17.63
N ASP A 233 -11.59 11.88 -17.25
CA ASP A 233 -11.20 12.63 -16.05
C ASP A 233 -11.69 11.97 -14.77
N GLU A 234 -12.83 11.25 -14.81
CA GLU A 234 -13.39 10.56 -13.65
C GLU A 234 -12.89 9.13 -13.56
N PHE A 235 -12.29 8.80 -12.42
CA PHE A 235 -11.80 7.45 -12.08
C PHE A 235 -12.52 6.91 -10.86
N LEU A 236 -12.78 5.60 -10.87
CA LEU A 236 -13.36 4.89 -9.74
C LEU A 236 -12.25 4.27 -8.87
N LEU A 237 -12.16 4.71 -7.62
CA LEU A 237 -11.48 3.95 -6.59
C LEU A 237 -12.40 2.79 -6.18
N ASP A 238 -11.93 1.55 -6.31
CA ASP A 238 -12.71 0.35 -5.97
C ASP A 238 -11.82 -0.66 -5.26
N LEU A 239 -11.76 -0.55 -3.95
CA LEU A 239 -10.89 -1.34 -3.07
C LEU A 239 -11.70 -1.98 -1.95
N THR A 240 -11.08 -2.95 -1.25
CA THR A 240 -11.58 -3.48 0.02
C THR A 240 -10.43 -3.48 1.03
N VAL A 241 -10.69 -2.99 2.24
CA VAL A 241 -9.81 -3.19 3.38
C VAL A 241 -10.30 -4.42 4.15
N LEU A 242 -9.44 -5.42 4.24
CA LEU A 242 -9.63 -6.61 5.08
C LEU A 242 -8.87 -6.39 6.38
N VAL A 243 -9.57 -6.50 7.50
CA VAL A 243 -8.97 -6.45 8.85
C VAL A 243 -8.99 -7.84 9.43
N GLY A 244 -7.84 -8.36 9.83
CA GLY A 244 -7.72 -9.71 10.40
C GLY A 244 -6.93 -9.72 11.70
N TRP A 245 -7.27 -10.65 12.59
CA TRP A 245 -6.55 -10.86 13.85
C TRP A 245 -6.63 -12.31 14.32
N LYS A 246 -5.71 -12.65 15.21
CA LYS A 246 -5.73 -13.91 15.97
C LYS A 246 -6.33 -13.69 17.36
N GLU A 247 -6.82 -14.77 17.95
CA GLU A 247 -7.21 -14.80 19.37
C GLU A 247 -6.00 -14.64 20.28
#